data_bd40a1e92bbf5f6c4389838faab2f28a
#
_entry.id   bd40a1e92bbf5f6c4389838faab2f28a
#
_cell.length_a   1.000
_cell.length_b   1.000
_cell.length_c   1.000
_cell.angle_alpha   90.00
_cell.angle_beta   90.00
_cell.angle_gamma   90.00
#
_symmetry.space_group_name_H-M   'P 1'
#
loop_
_entity.id
_entity.type
_entity.pdbx_description
1 polymer ?
#
loop_
_entity_poly.entity_id
_entity_poly.type
_entity_poly.pdbx_seq_one_letter_code
_entity_poly.pdbx_strand_id
1 'polypeptide(L)'
;MRVIIVGCGRLGSLLAGLLSTDGHKVVVVDRDASAFKRLNRGCKCTTIEGNAFDQDILKRAGVETADAFASVTAGDNSNYVLAAMARNRFKVPRVVTRIYDHRRADIFRRLGVPTISSTVWGANEIRELLTSIGLTSVLAVANGEVQVVEAEIGPLLAGTQVKDLEIVGETQVVALVRGGSGLIPRPETRLVRGDKVLVAVLASAMSRLEGMLSP
;
A
#
# COMPACT_ATOMS: atom_id res chain seq x y z
N MET A 1 14.64 12.73 -3.10
CA MET A 1 15.33 11.49 -3.51
C MET A 1 15.38 11.41 -5.03
N ARG A 2 16.36 10.69 -5.57
CA ARG A 2 16.42 10.29 -6.97
C ARG A 2 15.84 8.89 -7.13
N VAL A 3 14.75 8.78 -7.88
CA VAL A 3 14.01 7.51 -8.03
C VAL A 3 14.01 7.09 -9.50
N ILE A 4 14.35 5.83 -9.77
CA ILE A 4 14.27 5.25 -11.10
C ILE A 4 13.09 4.28 -11.14
N ILE A 5 12.25 4.43 -12.15
CA ILE A 5 11.12 3.54 -12.41
C ILE A 5 11.33 2.89 -13.77
N VAL A 6 11.38 1.56 -13.81
CA VAL A 6 11.44 0.79 -15.06
C VAL A 6 10.06 0.23 -15.38
N GLY A 7 9.54 0.66 -16.52
CA GLY A 7 8.20 0.37 -17.01
C GLY A 7 7.24 1.57 -16.84
N CYS A 8 6.80 2.14 -17.95
CA CYS A 8 5.83 3.26 -18.01
C CYS A 8 4.42 2.78 -18.37
N GLY A 9 4.02 1.62 -17.82
CA GLY A 9 2.65 1.13 -17.88
C GLY A 9 1.71 1.92 -16.95
N ARG A 10 0.48 1.44 -16.75
CA ARG A 10 -0.50 2.08 -15.85
C ARG A 10 0.04 2.33 -14.44
N LEU A 11 0.68 1.33 -13.83
CA LEU A 11 1.26 1.48 -12.49
C LEU A 11 2.46 2.43 -12.49
N GLY A 12 3.41 2.24 -13.43
CA GLY A 12 4.64 3.04 -13.45
C GLY A 12 4.39 4.51 -13.73
N SER A 13 3.46 4.85 -14.63
CA SER A 13 3.10 6.24 -14.91
C SER A 13 2.39 6.92 -13.73
N LEU A 14 1.51 6.18 -13.03
CA LEU A 14 0.86 6.69 -11.82
C LEU A 14 1.89 6.92 -10.69
N LEU A 15 2.76 5.93 -10.43
CA LEU A 15 3.81 6.02 -9.43
C LEU A 15 4.76 7.19 -9.71
N ALA A 16 5.13 7.38 -10.99
CA ALA A 16 5.98 8.50 -11.40
C ALA A 16 5.31 9.86 -11.10
N GLY A 17 4.02 9.97 -11.37
CA GLY A 17 3.25 11.19 -11.06
C GLY A 17 3.20 11.49 -9.56
N LEU A 18 2.88 10.49 -8.74
CA LEU A 18 2.84 10.64 -7.28
C LEU A 18 4.19 11.09 -6.73
N LEU A 19 5.26 10.37 -7.04
CA LEU A 19 6.61 10.70 -6.56
C LEU A 19 7.11 12.07 -7.06
N SER A 20 6.71 12.47 -8.28
CA SER A 20 7.02 13.80 -8.81
C SER A 20 6.29 14.89 -8.04
N THR A 21 5.03 14.66 -7.65
CA THR A 21 4.24 15.58 -6.81
C THR A 21 4.84 15.72 -5.41
N ASP A 22 5.37 14.63 -4.86
CA ASP A 22 6.09 14.62 -3.57
C ASP A 22 7.49 15.30 -3.65
N GLY A 23 7.84 15.88 -4.80
CA GLY A 23 9.08 16.63 -5.00
C GLY A 23 10.32 15.76 -5.25
N HIS A 24 10.13 14.49 -5.61
CA HIS A 24 11.25 13.60 -5.94
C HIS A 24 11.74 13.79 -7.39
N LYS A 25 13.04 13.57 -7.63
CA LYS A 25 13.60 13.53 -8.99
C LYS A 25 13.35 12.16 -9.59
N VAL A 26 12.38 12.06 -10.48
CA VAL A 26 11.95 10.78 -11.05
C VAL A 26 12.50 10.61 -12.47
N VAL A 27 13.12 9.46 -12.73
CA VAL A 27 13.53 9.01 -14.06
C VAL A 27 12.72 7.76 -14.41
N VAL A 28 12.04 7.81 -15.55
CA VAL A 28 11.23 6.70 -16.06
C VAL A 28 11.91 6.09 -17.27
N VAL A 29 12.15 4.79 -17.23
CA VAL A 29 12.75 4.02 -18.32
C VAL A 29 11.71 3.09 -18.91
N ASP A 30 11.51 3.13 -20.21
CA ASP A 30 10.68 2.17 -20.94
C ASP A 30 11.30 1.91 -22.32
N ARG A 31 11.11 0.69 -22.85
CA ARG A 31 11.55 0.33 -24.20
C ARG A 31 10.66 0.92 -25.31
N ASP A 32 9.46 1.35 -24.97
CA ASP A 32 8.47 1.92 -25.87
C ASP A 32 8.26 3.39 -25.53
N ALA A 33 8.76 4.28 -26.40
CA ALA A 33 8.59 5.72 -26.24
C ALA A 33 7.13 6.16 -26.16
N SER A 34 6.21 5.41 -26.80
CA SER A 34 4.78 5.71 -26.76
C SER A 34 4.17 5.55 -25.36
N ALA A 35 4.79 4.72 -24.51
CA ALA A 35 4.37 4.51 -23.13
C ALA A 35 4.43 5.81 -22.30
N PHE A 36 5.35 6.71 -22.60
CA PHE A 36 5.51 7.99 -21.88
C PHE A 36 4.31 8.93 -22.04
N LYS A 37 3.47 8.74 -23.05
CA LYS A 37 2.20 9.46 -23.20
C LYS A 37 1.23 9.26 -22.02
N ARG A 38 1.44 8.22 -21.20
CA ARG A 38 0.67 7.94 -19.98
C ARG A 38 1.05 8.80 -18.79
N LEU A 39 2.22 9.43 -18.85
CA LEU A 39 2.62 10.37 -17.79
C LEU A 39 1.67 11.57 -17.81
N ASN A 40 1.21 12.00 -16.64
CA ASN A 40 0.36 13.16 -16.53
C ASN A 40 1.15 14.43 -16.91
N ARG A 41 0.43 15.48 -17.37
CA ARG A 41 1.04 16.73 -17.82
C ARG A 41 1.80 17.48 -16.71
N GLY A 42 1.53 17.18 -15.44
CA GLY A 42 2.19 17.77 -14.29
C GLY A 42 3.44 17.02 -13.83
N CYS A 43 3.74 15.84 -14.39
CA CYS A 43 4.94 15.07 -14.02
C CYS A 43 6.22 15.78 -14.50
N LYS A 44 7.04 16.20 -13.57
CA LYS A 44 8.40 16.70 -13.85
C LYS A 44 9.39 15.54 -13.92
N CYS A 45 9.05 14.54 -14.73
CA CYS A 45 9.81 13.30 -14.85
C CYS A 45 10.75 13.34 -16.04
N THR A 46 11.97 12.84 -15.88
CA THR A 46 12.88 12.58 -17.00
C THR A 46 12.52 11.21 -17.60
N THR A 47 12.40 11.14 -18.92
CA THR A 47 12.10 9.89 -19.63
C THR A 47 13.33 9.41 -20.41
N ILE A 48 13.58 8.09 -20.39
CA ILE A 48 14.66 7.45 -21.14
C ILE A 48 14.07 6.26 -21.88
N GLU A 49 14.09 6.34 -23.20
CA GLU A 49 13.77 5.21 -24.05
C GLU A 49 14.93 4.24 -24.09
N GLY A 50 14.67 2.96 -23.84
CA GLY A 50 15.65 1.92 -23.93
C GLY A 50 15.31 0.66 -23.17
N ASN A 51 16.08 -0.40 -23.43
CA ASN A 51 15.97 -1.65 -22.72
C ASN A 51 16.73 -1.55 -21.38
N ALA A 52 16.00 -1.65 -20.26
CA ALA A 52 16.60 -1.56 -18.93
C ALA A 52 17.53 -2.72 -18.56
N PHE A 53 17.57 -3.80 -19.34
CA PHE A 53 18.61 -4.84 -19.21
C PHE A 53 19.97 -4.37 -19.73
N ASP A 54 20.00 -3.34 -20.56
CA ASP A 54 21.22 -2.67 -20.96
C ASP A 54 21.69 -1.76 -19.82
N GLN A 55 22.90 -2.06 -19.33
CA GLN A 55 23.47 -1.32 -18.20
C GLN A 55 23.77 0.14 -18.55
N ASP A 56 24.07 0.45 -19.81
CA ASP A 56 24.34 1.83 -20.24
C ASP A 56 23.06 2.67 -20.19
N ILE A 57 21.90 2.08 -20.49
CA ILE A 57 20.60 2.72 -20.29
C ILE A 57 20.37 3.01 -18.80
N LEU A 58 20.63 2.05 -17.91
CA LEU A 58 20.48 2.28 -16.46
C LEU A 58 21.50 3.32 -15.92
N LYS A 59 22.72 3.31 -16.42
CA LYS A 59 23.72 4.35 -16.05
C LYS A 59 23.28 5.73 -16.53
N ARG A 60 22.78 5.85 -17.75
CA ARG A 60 22.17 7.09 -18.27
C ARG A 60 21.00 7.56 -17.40
N ALA A 61 20.21 6.62 -16.88
CA ALA A 61 19.16 6.92 -15.90
C ALA A 61 19.72 7.36 -14.54
N GLY A 62 21.01 7.18 -14.30
CA GLY A 62 21.70 7.56 -13.08
C GLY A 62 21.51 6.55 -11.94
N VAL A 63 21.48 5.25 -12.28
CA VAL A 63 21.30 4.16 -11.31
C VAL A 63 22.39 4.13 -10.25
N GLU A 64 23.61 4.53 -10.58
CA GLU A 64 24.75 4.56 -9.67
C GLU A 64 24.61 5.56 -8.52
N THR A 65 23.73 6.55 -8.67
CA THR A 65 23.45 7.59 -7.66
C THR A 65 21.96 7.62 -7.27
N ALA A 66 21.21 6.57 -7.60
CA ALA A 66 19.81 6.49 -7.28
C ALA A 66 19.58 6.12 -5.80
N ASP A 67 18.65 6.80 -5.15
CA ASP A 67 18.21 6.49 -3.79
C ASP A 67 17.19 5.35 -3.76
N ALA A 68 16.43 5.19 -4.86
CA ALA A 68 15.40 4.17 -4.97
C ALA A 68 15.22 3.69 -6.42
N PHE A 69 14.78 2.44 -6.56
CA PHE A 69 14.53 1.79 -7.84
C PHE A 69 13.26 0.94 -7.78
N ALA A 70 12.39 1.10 -8.78
CA ALA A 70 11.18 0.32 -8.92
C ALA A 70 11.13 -0.35 -10.30
N SER A 71 10.96 -1.68 -10.36
CA SER A 71 10.70 -2.42 -11.59
C SER A 71 9.24 -2.85 -11.66
N VAL A 72 8.50 -2.29 -12.61
CA VAL A 72 7.04 -2.43 -12.72
C VAL A 72 6.58 -2.73 -14.17
N THR A 73 7.44 -3.40 -14.93
CA THR A 73 7.13 -3.84 -16.32
C THR A 73 6.08 -4.95 -16.32
N ALA A 74 5.68 -5.43 -17.49
CA ALA A 74 4.68 -6.49 -17.61
C ALA A 74 5.18 -7.89 -17.22
N GLY A 75 6.50 -8.10 -17.11
CA GLY A 75 7.08 -9.44 -16.90
C GLY A 75 7.66 -9.63 -15.50
N ASP A 76 7.21 -10.63 -14.76
CA ASP A 76 7.67 -10.93 -13.40
C ASP A 76 9.17 -11.25 -13.34
N ASN A 77 9.65 -12.12 -14.23
CA ASN A 77 11.08 -12.46 -14.29
C ASN A 77 11.93 -11.23 -14.62
N SER A 78 11.48 -10.42 -15.59
CA SER A 78 12.14 -9.18 -15.96
C SER A 78 12.23 -8.22 -14.76
N ASN A 79 11.13 -8.05 -14.06
CA ASN A 79 11.05 -7.19 -12.88
C ASN A 79 11.99 -7.65 -11.78
N TYR A 80 12.03 -8.95 -11.49
CA TYR A 80 12.92 -9.51 -10.49
C TYR A 80 14.40 -9.30 -10.87
N VAL A 81 14.79 -9.65 -12.11
CA VAL A 81 16.18 -9.52 -12.55
C VAL A 81 16.66 -8.07 -12.51
N LEU A 82 15.83 -7.12 -12.97
CA LEU A 82 16.14 -5.69 -12.92
C LEU A 82 16.30 -5.20 -11.48
N ALA A 83 15.42 -5.62 -10.58
CA ALA A 83 15.51 -5.27 -9.17
C ALA A 83 16.76 -5.87 -8.50
N ALA A 84 17.06 -7.15 -8.78
CA ALA A 84 18.26 -7.81 -8.28
C ALA A 84 19.55 -7.14 -8.82
N MET A 85 19.56 -6.71 -10.08
CA MET A 85 20.67 -5.96 -10.66
C MET A 85 20.84 -4.59 -10.00
N ALA A 86 19.77 -3.83 -9.82
CA ALA A 86 19.80 -2.55 -9.13
C ALA A 86 20.35 -2.68 -7.71
N ARG A 87 19.90 -3.69 -6.96
CA ARG A 87 20.32 -3.94 -5.58
C ARG A 87 21.75 -4.47 -5.48
N ASN A 88 22.06 -5.53 -6.21
CA ASN A 88 23.29 -6.29 -5.99
C ASN A 88 24.48 -5.67 -6.71
N ARG A 89 24.27 -5.18 -7.95
CA ARG A 89 25.35 -4.59 -8.77
C ARG A 89 25.52 -3.10 -8.54
N PHE A 90 24.41 -2.33 -8.59
CA PHE A 90 24.46 -0.87 -8.46
C PHE A 90 24.27 -0.40 -7.02
N LYS A 91 24.01 -1.32 -6.07
CA LYS A 91 23.89 -1.01 -4.63
C LYS A 91 22.83 0.04 -4.31
N VAL A 92 21.78 0.14 -5.12
CA VAL A 92 20.67 1.04 -4.82
C VAL A 92 20.04 0.64 -3.47
N PRO A 93 19.91 1.57 -2.50
CA PRO A 93 19.55 1.24 -1.14
C PRO A 93 18.08 0.78 -0.98
N ARG A 94 17.19 1.31 -1.80
CA ARG A 94 15.75 0.99 -1.76
C ARG A 94 15.31 0.43 -3.10
N VAL A 95 15.02 -0.85 -3.15
CA VAL A 95 14.58 -1.52 -4.38
C VAL A 95 13.26 -2.22 -4.13
N VAL A 96 12.28 -2.00 -5.01
CA VAL A 96 10.98 -2.66 -4.98
C VAL A 96 10.65 -3.20 -6.37
N THR A 97 10.03 -4.37 -6.42
CA THR A 97 9.60 -4.97 -7.68
C THR A 97 8.13 -5.38 -7.64
N ARG A 98 7.43 -5.21 -8.77
CA ARG A 98 6.09 -5.73 -8.95
C ARG A 98 6.14 -7.16 -9.49
N ILE A 99 5.39 -8.05 -8.85
CA ILE A 99 5.19 -9.43 -9.30
C ILE A 99 3.69 -9.71 -9.39
N TYR A 100 3.23 -10.16 -10.54
CA TYR A 100 1.82 -10.49 -10.75
C TYR A 100 1.43 -11.82 -10.12
N ASP A 101 2.27 -12.86 -10.34
CA ASP A 101 2.06 -14.18 -9.78
C ASP A 101 2.47 -14.21 -8.30
N HIS A 102 1.48 -14.31 -7.41
CA HIS A 102 1.70 -14.32 -5.97
C HIS A 102 2.61 -15.48 -5.51
N ARG A 103 2.57 -16.63 -6.16
CA ARG A 103 3.42 -17.78 -5.82
C ARG A 103 4.90 -17.46 -6.06
N ARG A 104 5.19 -16.71 -7.13
CA ARG A 104 6.54 -16.22 -7.42
C ARG A 104 6.96 -15.09 -6.49
N ALA A 105 6.02 -14.25 -6.06
CA ALA A 105 6.32 -13.14 -5.16
C ALA A 105 6.97 -13.64 -3.86
N ASP A 106 6.48 -14.75 -3.29
CA ASP A 106 7.05 -15.33 -2.08
C ASP A 106 8.47 -15.87 -2.29
N ILE A 107 8.72 -16.51 -3.44
CA ILE A 107 10.06 -16.98 -3.81
C ILE A 107 11.03 -15.79 -3.92
N PHE A 108 10.66 -14.75 -4.65
CA PHE A 108 11.52 -13.59 -4.89
C PHE A 108 11.76 -12.77 -3.62
N ARG A 109 10.79 -12.72 -2.70
CA ARG A 109 10.96 -12.09 -1.38
C ARG A 109 11.97 -12.86 -0.52
N ARG A 110 11.95 -14.21 -0.54
CA ARG A 110 12.97 -15.05 0.13
C ARG A 110 14.37 -14.86 -0.47
N LEU A 111 14.48 -14.53 -1.75
CA LEU A 111 15.72 -14.15 -2.40
C LEU A 111 16.16 -12.71 -2.10
N GLY A 112 15.46 -12.05 -1.19
CA GLY A 112 15.84 -10.77 -0.62
C GLY A 112 15.45 -9.53 -1.44
N VAL A 113 14.59 -9.65 -2.46
CA VAL A 113 14.06 -8.50 -3.20
C VAL A 113 12.66 -8.17 -2.69
N PRO A 114 12.42 -6.98 -2.11
CA PRO A 114 11.08 -6.54 -1.72
C PRO A 114 10.13 -6.59 -2.91
N THR A 115 9.06 -7.37 -2.78
CA THR A 115 8.07 -7.58 -3.84
C THR A 115 6.69 -7.11 -3.42
N ILE A 116 5.96 -6.51 -4.35
CA ILE A 116 4.55 -6.19 -4.20
C ILE A 116 3.75 -6.94 -5.27
N SER A 117 2.63 -7.57 -4.88
CA SER A 117 1.67 -8.13 -5.81
C SER A 117 0.41 -7.28 -5.85
N SER A 118 0.29 -6.45 -6.89
CA SER A 118 -0.88 -5.60 -7.08
C SER A 118 -2.17 -6.40 -7.27
N THR A 119 -2.07 -7.61 -7.82
CA THR A 119 -3.22 -8.51 -8.01
C THR A 119 -3.74 -9.04 -6.68
N VAL A 120 -2.86 -9.51 -5.80
CA VAL A 120 -3.25 -9.99 -4.46
C VAL A 120 -3.80 -8.86 -3.61
N TRP A 121 -3.13 -7.70 -3.65
CA TRP A 121 -3.60 -6.52 -2.94
C TRP A 121 -5.01 -6.12 -3.39
N GLY A 122 -5.23 -5.97 -4.71
CA GLY A 122 -6.54 -5.62 -5.25
C GLY A 122 -7.61 -6.68 -4.98
N ALA A 123 -7.27 -7.98 -5.06
CA ALA A 123 -8.21 -9.05 -4.73
C ALA A 123 -8.62 -9.04 -3.26
N ASN A 124 -7.68 -8.78 -2.34
CA ASN A 124 -7.98 -8.66 -0.92
C ASN A 124 -8.88 -7.45 -0.65
N GLU A 125 -8.60 -6.29 -1.25
CA GLU A 125 -9.41 -5.08 -1.14
C GLU A 125 -10.85 -5.33 -1.63
N ILE A 126 -11.01 -5.95 -2.81
CA ILE A 126 -12.33 -6.29 -3.36
C ILE A 126 -13.05 -7.29 -2.45
N ARG A 127 -12.33 -8.33 -1.97
CA ARG A 127 -12.93 -9.30 -1.04
C ARG A 127 -13.44 -8.60 0.21
N GLU A 128 -12.66 -7.71 0.78
CA GLU A 128 -13.01 -6.96 1.98
C GLU A 128 -14.27 -6.12 1.74
N LEU A 129 -14.30 -5.34 0.67
CA LEU A 129 -15.48 -4.55 0.29
C LEU A 129 -16.75 -5.40 0.04
N LEU A 130 -16.58 -6.64 -0.44
CA LEU A 130 -17.71 -7.55 -0.69
C LEU A 130 -18.17 -8.30 0.55
N THR A 131 -17.29 -8.55 1.51
CA THR A 131 -17.58 -9.40 2.67
C THR A 131 -17.71 -8.64 3.97
N SER A 132 -17.27 -7.38 4.03
CA SER A 132 -17.37 -6.56 5.24
C SER A 132 -18.82 -6.15 5.49
N ILE A 133 -19.44 -6.78 6.47
CA ILE A 133 -20.73 -6.37 7.03
C ILE A 133 -20.42 -5.38 8.16
N GLY A 134 -20.21 -4.10 7.80
CA GLY A 134 -20.05 -3.04 8.79
C GLY A 134 -18.66 -2.85 9.41
N LEU A 135 -17.70 -3.76 9.18
CA LEU A 135 -16.31 -3.63 9.63
C LEU A 135 -15.36 -3.66 8.45
N THR A 136 -14.49 -2.67 8.35
CA THR A 136 -13.42 -2.60 7.33
C THR A 136 -12.06 -2.74 8.00
N SER A 137 -11.26 -3.74 7.64
CA SER A 137 -9.91 -3.89 8.16
C SER A 137 -8.98 -2.83 7.57
N VAL A 138 -8.37 -2.04 8.42
CA VAL A 138 -7.46 -0.95 8.04
C VAL A 138 -6.01 -1.38 8.14
N LEU A 139 -5.68 -2.22 9.12
CA LEU A 139 -4.34 -2.69 9.40
C LEU A 139 -4.38 -4.07 10.06
N ALA A 140 -3.47 -4.96 9.66
CA ALA A 140 -3.24 -6.22 10.34
C ALA A 140 -1.75 -6.33 10.73
N VAL A 141 -1.48 -6.73 11.96
CA VAL A 141 -0.13 -6.95 12.51
C VAL A 141 -0.02 -8.37 13.08
N ALA A 142 1.20 -8.84 13.33
CA ALA A 142 1.49 -10.18 13.85
C ALA A 142 0.77 -11.28 13.02
N ASN A 143 0.93 -11.26 11.68
CA ASN A 143 0.27 -12.19 10.75
C ASN A 143 -1.26 -12.24 10.87
N GLY A 144 -1.89 -11.14 11.31
CA GLY A 144 -3.34 -11.02 11.45
C GLY A 144 -3.87 -11.38 12.84
N GLU A 145 -2.99 -11.67 13.82
CA GLU A 145 -3.42 -11.91 15.21
C GLU A 145 -4.07 -10.67 15.84
N VAL A 146 -3.59 -9.47 15.48
CA VAL A 146 -4.20 -8.20 15.86
C VAL A 146 -4.60 -7.45 14.59
N GLN A 147 -5.82 -6.96 14.54
CA GLN A 147 -6.32 -6.13 13.45
C GLN A 147 -6.82 -4.79 13.97
N VAL A 148 -6.69 -3.76 13.16
CA VAL A 148 -7.39 -2.49 13.38
C VAL A 148 -8.51 -2.41 12.35
N VAL A 149 -9.73 -2.34 12.82
CA VAL A 149 -10.92 -2.28 11.97
C VAL A 149 -11.63 -0.94 12.12
N GLU A 150 -12.21 -0.44 11.03
CA GLU A 150 -13.09 0.72 11.03
C GLU A 150 -14.54 0.24 11.05
N ALA A 151 -15.37 0.87 11.89
CA ALA A 151 -16.80 0.66 11.93
C ALA A 151 -17.54 1.99 12.00
N GLU A 152 -18.70 2.07 11.38
CA GLU A 152 -19.62 3.21 11.53
C GLU A 152 -20.64 2.95 12.65
N ILE A 153 -20.80 3.93 13.53
CA ILE A 153 -21.73 3.85 14.64
C ILE A 153 -23.17 4.02 14.14
N GLY A 154 -23.91 2.92 14.24
CA GLY A 154 -25.33 2.87 13.92
C GLY A 154 -26.23 3.51 14.98
N PRO A 155 -27.56 3.54 14.72
CA PRO A 155 -28.53 4.14 15.63
C PRO A 155 -28.56 3.51 17.02
N LEU A 156 -28.34 2.21 17.14
CA LEU A 156 -28.42 1.45 18.40
C LEU A 156 -27.29 1.78 19.37
N LEU A 157 -26.12 2.11 18.85
CA LEU A 157 -24.93 2.45 19.64
C LEU A 157 -24.80 3.96 19.88
N ALA A 158 -25.66 4.76 19.27
CA ALA A 158 -25.64 6.19 19.50
C ALA A 158 -26.04 6.49 20.95
N GLY A 159 -25.19 7.25 21.66
CA GLY A 159 -25.33 7.57 23.07
C GLY A 159 -24.58 6.65 24.03
N THR A 160 -24.13 5.47 23.60
CA THR A 160 -23.24 4.60 24.41
C THR A 160 -21.84 5.23 24.57
N GLN A 161 -21.03 4.71 25.45
CA GLN A 161 -19.69 5.20 25.71
C GLN A 161 -18.66 4.30 24.98
N VAL A 162 -17.50 4.86 24.66
CA VAL A 162 -16.40 4.12 24.00
C VAL A 162 -16.03 2.88 24.79
N LYS A 163 -15.96 2.93 26.11
CA LYS A 163 -15.68 1.77 26.97
C LYS A 163 -16.65 0.60 26.78
N ASP A 164 -17.87 0.88 26.30
CA ASP A 164 -18.89 -0.16 26.07
C ASP A 164 -18.57 -1.02 24.86
N LEU A 165 -17.63 -0.57 23.99
CA LEU A 165 -17.07 -1.33 22.86
C LEU A 165 -15.73 -2.00 23.20
N GLU A 166 -15.20 -1.79 24.40
CA GLU A 166 -13.90 -2.30 24.80
C GLU A 166 -14.02 -3.57 25.64
N ILE A 167 -13.22 -4.55 25.30
CA ILE A 167 -13.05 -5.79 26.08
C ILE A 167 -11.58 -5.84 26.48
N VAL A 168 -11.32 -5.81 27.77
CA VAL A 168 -9.96 -5.75 28.33
C VAL A 168 -9.08 -6.87 27.75
N GLY A 169 -7.97 -6.48 27.12
CA GLY A 169 -7.03 -7.40 26.48
C GLY A 169 -7.47 -7.96 25.13
N GLU A 170 -8.63 -7.58 24.61
CA GLU A 170 -9.15 -8.12 23.34
C GLU A 170 -9.56 -7.05 22.33
N THR A 171 -10.24 -5.99 22.75
CA THR A 171 -10.66 -4.88 21.90
C THR A 171 -10.38 -3.54 22.55
N GLN A 172 -9.92 -2.56 21.76
CA GLN A 172 -9.68 -1.20 22.22
C GLN A 172 -10.00 -0.20 21.11
N VAL A 173 -10.77 0.83 21.41
CA VAL A 173 -11.04 1.93 20.47
C VAL A 173 -9.83 2.87 20.45
N VAL A 174 -9.12 2.91 19.32
CA VAL A 174 -7.87 3.67 19.19
C VAL A 174 -8.06 5.05 18.58
N ALA A 175 -9.12 5.26 17.81
CA ALA A 175 -9.45 6.55 17.23
C ALA A 175 -10.94 6.66 16.92
N LEU A 176 -11.43 7.90 16.78
CA LEU A 176 -12.79 8.21 16.38
C LEU A 176 -12.75 9.34 15.36
N VAL A 177 -13.56 9.23 14.30
CA VAL A 177 -13.75 10.28 13.30
C VAL A 177 -15.19 10.78 13.41
N ARG A 178 -15.35 12.07 13.64
CA ARG A 178 -16.65 12.75 13.76
C ARG A 178 -16.66 13.98 12.86
N GLY A 179 -17.62 14.05 11.95
CA GLY A 179 -17.74 15.18 11.03
C GLY A 179 -16.48 15.46 10.21
N GLY A 180 -15.72 14.43 9.86
CA GLY A 180 -14.46 14.52 9.11
C GLY A 180 -13.23 14.86 9.96
N SER A 181 -13.38 15.06 11.29
CA SER A 181 -12.27 15.35 12.21
C SER A 181 -11.92 14.12 13.05
N GLY A 182 -10.64 13.76 13.07
CA GLY A 182 -10.12 12.65 13.88
C GLY A 182 -9.83 13.10 15.32
N LEU A 183 -10.13 12.24 16.29
CA LEU A 183 -9.78 12.44 17.70
C LEU A 183 -9.39 11.10 18.36
N ILE A 184 -8.61 11.20 19.44
CA ILE A 184 -8.36 10.05 20.33
C ILE A 184 -9.42 10.11 21.43
N PRO A 185 -10.34 9.13 21.49
CA PRO A 185 -11.42 9.18 22.45
C PRO A 185 -10.94 8.80 23.86
N ARG A 186 -11.70 9.24 24.85
CA ARG A 186 -11.60 8.74 26.24
C ARG A 186 -12.64 7.64 26.45
N PRO A 187 -12.48 6.76 27.46
CA PRO A 187 -13.46 5.71 27.75
C PRO A 187 -14.89 6.23 27.91
N GLU A 188 -15.05 7.44 28.47
CA GLU A 188 -16.35 8.08 28.71
C GLU A 188 -16.88 8.87 27.50
N THR A 189 -16.12 8.93 26.40
CA THR A 189 -16.56 9.63 25.19
C THR A 189 -17.84 8.98 24.67
N ARG A 190 -18.91 9.78 24.52
CA ARG A 190 -20.17 9.31 23.97
C ARG A 190 -20.09 9.21 22.45
N LEU A 191 -20.53 8.07 21.94
CA LEU A 191 -20.64 7.79 20.52
C LEU A 191 -21.87 8.48 19.94
N VAL A 192 -21.77 8.96 18.71
CA VAL A 192 -22.86 9.60 17.97
C VAL A 192 -23.08 8.83 16.67
N ARG A 193 -24.32 8.77 16.22
CA ARG A 193 -24.65 8.14 14.92
C ARG A 193 -23.80 8.76 13.79
N GLY A 194 -23.20 7.91 12.98
CA GLY A 194 -22.32 8.32 11.88
C GLY A 194 -20.87 8.60 12.30
N ASP A 195 -20.53 8.45 13.59
CA ASP A 195 -19.13 8.37 13.99
C ASP A 195 -18.47 7.15 13.34
N LYS A 196 -17.24 7.29 12.91
CA LYS A 196 -16.41 6.14 12.51
C LYS A 196 -15.42 5.87 13.63
N VAL A 197 -15.41 4.65 14.15
CA VAL A 197 -14.48 4.21 15.20
C VAL A 197 -13.44 3.28 14.59
N LEU A 198 -12.19 3.47 14.98
CA LEU A 198 -11.13 2.53 14.70
C LEU A 198 -10.89 1.70 15.96
N VAL A 199 -11.03 0.39 15.84
CA VAL A 199 -10.91 -0.56 16.96
C VAL A 199 -9.76 -1.51 16.69
N ALA A 200 -8.79 -1.57 17.59
CA ALA A 200 -7.81 -2.65 17.62
C ALA A 200 -8.47 -3.88 18.26
N VAL A 201 -8.39 -5.03 17.58
CA VAL A 201 -9.09 -6.24 17.98
C VAL A 201 -8.22 -7.49 17.77
N LEU A 202 -8.23 -8.42 18.72
CA LEU A 202 -7.68 -9.75 18.51
C LEU A 202 -8.54 -10.54 17.50
N ALA A 203 -7.91 -11.29 16.61
CA ALA A 203 -8.63 -12.13 15.64
C ALA A 203 -9.66 -13.07 16.32
N SER A 204 -9.34 -13.57 17.51
CA SER A 204 -10.24 -14.41 18.32
C SER A 204 -11.47 -13.67 18.86
N ALA A 205 -11.43 -12.35 18.95
CA ALA A 205 -12.51 -11.51 19.46
C ALA A 205 -13.33 -10.82 18.35
N MET A 206 -12.96 -11.01 17.08
CA MET A 206 -13.60 -10.35 15.94
C MET A 206 -15.12 -10.57 15.91
N SER A 207 -15.57 -11.82 16.03
CA SER A 207 -17.03 -12.13 16.00
C SER A 207 -17.80 -11.50 17.17
N ARG A 208 -17.14 -11.29 18.31
CA ARG A 208 -17.77 -10.57 19.45
C ARG A 208 -17.91 -9.09 19.13
N LEU A 209 -16.88 -8.47 18.59
CA LEU A 209 -16.93 -7.08 18.15
C LEU A 209 -18.01 -6.88 17.07
N GLU A 210 -18.08 -7.80 16.08
CA GLU A 210 -19.13 -7.80 15.06
C GLU A 210 -20.53 -7.83 15.69
N GLY A 211 -20.75 -8.72 16.67
CA GLY A 211 -22.01 -8.81 17.40
C GLY A 211 -22.37 -7.55 18.20
N MET A 212 -21.37 -6.82 18.71
CA MET A 212 -21.58 -5.55 19.42
C MET A 212 -21.92 -4.40 18.46
N LEU A 213 -21.41 -4.43 17.25
CA LEU A 213 -21.57 -3.37 16.24
C LEU A 213 -22.72 -3.64 15.26
N SER A 214 -23.20 -4.88 15.21
CA SER A 214 -24.35 -5.26 14.37
C SER A 214 -25.65 -4.73 14.93
N PRO A 215 -26.60 -4.34 14.05
CA PRO A 215 -27.91 -3.85 14.46
C PRO A 215 -28.77 -4.95 15.08
#